data_0768f998b36ab2fb071befaf717df850
#
_entry.id   0768f998b36ab2fb071befaf717df850
#
_cell.length_a   1.000
_cell.length_b   1.000
_cell.length_c   1.000
_cell.angle_alpha   90.00
_cell.angle_beta   90.00
_cell.angle_gamma   90.00
#
_symmetry.space_group_name_H-M   'P 1'
#
loop_
_entity.id
_entity.type
_entity.pdbx_description
1 polymer ?
#
loop_
_entity_poly.entity_id
_entity_poly.type
_entity_poly.pdbx_seq_one_letter_code
_entity_poly.pdbx_strand_id
1 'polypeptide(L)'
;MKRIVAIYLFTILSGIASAACEKSYTIHSPDRTIGITLTVGNRIAYEVRVDGRTVVAPTPVAMTLDDGTVWGGSAQPSRIRKGMVNTSFATPFYIKKRVADHYNWLRADFRQGFAIELRAYDDGVAYRFISTTDRSLVVASEEAGAAFPEDWTCWVPYVRDCDGTEIVPYGSQFKTSFENLYTVTRLSKLDPARLAFLPLVVAADDGVKLCFTEADLQAYPGMYFNYPGQGYSLRGIFAPYPKRTHDGGHDNLQNVVDEYDNFIAKAAPRTSFPWRTILIA
;
A
#
# COMPACT_ATOMS: atom_id res chain seq x y z
N MET A 1 56.68 28.72 -37.37
CA MET A 1 55.72 27.73 -36.92
C MET A 1 54.94 28.30 -35.76
N LYS A 2 53.72 28.80 -35.95
CA LYS A 2 52.86 29.35 -34.89
C LYS A 2 51.92 28.24 -34.45
N ARG A 3 51.99 27.85 -33.16
CA ARG A 3 51.07 26.87 -32.53
C ARG A 3 49.82 27.63 -32.08
N ILE A 4 48.65 27.26 -32.63
CA ILE A 4 47.37 27.74 -32.19
C ILE A 4 46.89 26.75 -31.08
N VAL A 5 46.71 27.29 -29.86
CA VAL A 5 46.09 26.56 -28.75
C VAL A 5 44.60 26.87 -28.78
N ALA A 6 43.78 25.86 -29.09
CA ALA A 6 42.34 25.97 -29.00
C ALA A 6 41.89 25.65 -27.57
N ILE A 7 41.33 26.65 -26.89
CA ILE A 7 40.73 26.50 -25.57
C ILE A 7 39.24 26.09 -25.80
N TYR A 8 38.91 24.87 -25.46
CA TYR A 8 37.50 24.41 -25.40
C TYR A 8 36.87 24.85 -24.08
N LEU A 9 35.95 25.82 -24.18
CA LEU A 9 35.13 26.25 -23.05
C LEU A 9 34.00 25.22 -22.88
N PHE A 10 34.13 24.38 -21.84
CA PHE A 10 33.05 23.43 -21.45
C PHE A 10 32.06 24.22 -20.58
N THR A 11 30.92 24.62 -21.15
CA THR A 11 29.77 25.15 -20.41
C THR A 11 29.07 24.02 -19.72
N ILE A 12 29.27 23.86 -18.40
CA ILE A 12 28.46 22.98 -17.56
C ILE A 12 27.10 23.64 -17.37
N LEU A 13 26.11 23.15 -18.10
CA LEU A 13 24.71 23.48 -17.87
C LEU A 13 24.26 22.74 -16.61
N SER A 14 24.40 23.36 -15.44
CA SER A 14 23.81 22.88 -14.20
C SER A 14 22.29 23.05 -14.29
N GLY A 15 21.59 21.98 -14.65
CA GLY A 15 20.14 21.91 -14.56
C GLY A 15 19.72 22.07 -13.10
N ILE A 16 19.14 23.21 -12.76
CA ILE A 16 18.48 23.43 -11.47
C ILE A 16 17.23 22.56 -11.50
N ALA A 17 17.31 21.36 -10.91
CA ALA A 17 16.13 20.58 -10.58
C ALA A 17 15.33 21.41 -9.57
N SER A 18 14.23 22.01 -10.03
CA SER A 18 13.28 22.70 -9.15
C SER A 18 12.73 21.66 -8.19
N ALA A 19 13.19 21.68 -6.94
CA ALA A 19 12.58 20.87 -5.88
C ALA A 19 11.11 21.30 -5.76
N ALA A 20 10.18 20.42 -6.13
CA ALA A 20 8.77 20.68 -5.91
C ALA A 20 8.55 20.94 -4.42
N CYS A 21 7.88 22.05 -4.08
CA CYS A 21 7.59 22.39 -2.69
C CYS A 21 6.72 21.28 -2.08
N GLU A 22 7.28 20.52 -1.14
CA GLU A 22 6.60 19.45 -0.43
C GLU A 22 5.54 20.01 0.50
N LYS A 23 4.34 19.44 0.48
CA LYS A 23 3.21 19.83 1.33
C LYS A 23 2.70 18.63 2.10
N SER A 24 2.49 18.82 3.40
CA SER A 24 1.98 17.79 4.29
C SER A 24 0.60 18.14 4.84
N TYR A 25 -0.26 17.13 4.92
CA TYR A 25 -1.63 17.24 5.39
C TYR A 25 -1.92 16.16 6.42
N THR A 26 -2.10 16.54 7.68
CA THR A 26 -2.32 15.61 8.79
C THR A 26 -3.77 15.61 9.23
N ILE A 27 -4.29 14.44 9.57
CA ILE A 27 -5.48 14.25 10.41
C ILE A 27 -5.11 13.37 11.60
N HIS A 28 -5.89 13.50 12.67
CA HIS A 28 -5.73 12.68 13.88
C HIS A 28 -7.01 11.89 14.13
N SER A 29 -6.91 10.81 14.89
CA SER A 29 -8.06 10.12 15.48
C SER A 29 -8.92 11.09 16.30
N PRO A 30 -10.19 10.76 16.57
CA PRO A 30 -11.04 11.57 17.42
C PRO A 30 -10.45 11.85 18.80
N ASP A 31 -9.80 10.87 19.42
CA ASP A 31 -9.08 10.99 20.72
C ASP A 31 -7.69 11.67 20.61
N ARG A 32 -7.20 11.89 19.37
CA ARG A 32 -5.94 12.56 19.02
C ARG A 32 -4.67 11.77 19.32
N THR A 33 -4.75 10.51 19.68
CA THR A 33 -3.59 9.63 19.95
C THR A 33 -2.90 9.20 18.67
N ILE A 34 -3.67 8.91 17.61
CA ILE A 34 -3.16 8.43 16.32
C ILE A 34 -3.22 9.56 15.29
N GLY A 35 -2.11 9.77 14.59
CA GLY A 35 -2.02 10.72 13.48
C GLY A 35 -1.61 10.03 12.17
N ILE A 36 -2.27 10.37 11.06
CA ILE A 36 -1.82 10.01 9.72
C ILE A 36 -1.59 11.26 8.88
N THR A 37 -0.43 11.32 8.24
CA THR A 37 0.01 12.44 7.40
C THR A 37 0.14 11.99 5.96
N LEU A 38 -0.43 12.74 5.04
CA LEU A 38 -0.19 12.64 3.60
C LEU A 38 0.81 13.71 3.20
N THR A 39 1.95 13.33 2.70
CA THR A 39 2.96 14.22 2.14
C THR A 39 2.90 14.15 0.62
N VAL A 40 2.86 15.31 -0.03
CA VAL A 40 2.72 15.46 -1.49
C VAL A 40 3.85 16.34 -2.00
N GLY A 41 4.67 15.77 -2.87
CA GLY A 41 5.82 16.41 -3.50
C GLY A 41 6.17 15.71 -4.81
N ASN A 42 7.43 15.39 -5.02
CA ASN A 42 7.86 14.55 -6.16
C ASN A 42 7.23 13.15 -6.10
N ARG A 43 6.90 12.68 -4.90
CA ARG A 43 6.14 11.47 -4.64
C ARG A 43 5.09 11.77 -3.58
N ILE A 44 4.02 10.99 -3.61
CA ILE A 44 3.06 10.95 -2.50
C ILE A 44 3.53 9.88 -1.52
N ALA A 45 3.52 10.21 -0.22
CA ALA A 45 3.85 9.29 0.86
C ALA A 45 2.88 9.47 2.02
N TYR A 46 2.72 8.42 2.84
CA TYR A 46 2.03 8.52 4.12
C TYR A 46 2.97 8.20 5.27
N GLU A 47 2.67 8.76 6.44
CA GLU A 47 3.35 8.52 7.71
C GLU A 47 2.29 8.30 8.80
N VAL A 48 2.56 7.43 9.77
CA VAL A 48 1.68 7.22 10.92
C VAL A 48 2.44 7.45 12.22
N ARG A 49 1.79 8.17 13.14
CA ARG A 49 2.31 8.44 14.48
C ARG A 49 1.30 8.03 15.54
N VAL A 50 1.82 7.53 16.66
CA VAL A 50 1.07 7.25 17.88
C VAL A 50 1.70 8.04 19.01
N ASP A 51 0.91 8.86 19.70
CA ASP A 51 1.37 9.77 20.77
C ASP A 51 2.59 10.63 20.33
N GLY A 52 2.57 11.07 19.06
CA GLY A 52 3.65 11.88 18.48
C GLY A 52 4.87 11.09 17.99
N ARG A 53 5.01 9.81 18.33
CA ARG A 53 6.09 8.94 17.86
C ARG A 53 5.76 8.33 16.51
N THR A 54 6.70 8.34 15.56
CA THR A 54 6.56 7.67 14.27
C THR A 54 6.54 6.16 14.45
N VAL A 55 5.46 5.51 13.98
CA VAL A 55 5.31 4.06 13.96
C VAL A 55 5.29 3.48 12.54
N VAL A 56 4.91 4.29 11.54
CA VAL A 56 5.18 4.03 10.13
C VAL A 56 5.91 5.26 9.59
N ALA A 57 7.14 5.07 9.15
CA ALA A 57 7.97 6.11 8.55
C ALA A 57 7.40 6.53 7.17
N PRO A 58 7.77 7.69 6.62
CA PRO A 58 7.28 8.13 5.31
C PRO A 58 7.43 7.04 4.27
N THR A 59 6.30 6.51 3.81
CA THR A 59 6.19 5.37 2.89
C THR A 59 5.53 5.83 1.59
N PRO A 60 6.20 5.72 0.44
CA PRO A 60 5.64 6.08 -0.85
C PRO A 60 4.45 5.22 -1.21
N VAL A 61 3.46 5.85 -1.88
CA VAL A 61 2.30 5.17 -2.47
C VAL A 61 2.07 5.68 -3.88
N ALA A 62 1.82 4.76 -4.80
CA ALA A 62 1.55 5.09 -6.20
C ALA A 62 0.70 4.00 -6.87
N MET A 63 0.05 4.38 -7.96
CA MET A 63 -0.65 3.45 -8.84
C MET A 63 -0.24 3.78 -10.28
N THR A 64 0.26 2.79 -11.00
CA THR A 64 0.65 2.93 -12.41
C THR A 64 -0.44 2.33 -13.28
N LEU A 65 -0.91 3.09 -14.25
CA LEU A 65 -1.87 2.64 -15.25
C LEU A 65 -1.16 2.07 -16.47
N ASP A 66 -1.86 1.31 -17.28
CA ASP A 66 -1.34 0.67 -18.50
C ASP A 66 -0.88 1.68 -19.58
N ASP A 67 -1.41 2.89 -19.56
CA ASP A 67 -1.00 3.99 -20.44
C ASP A 67 0.29 4.71 -19.96
N GLY A 68 0.92 4.22 -18.89
CA GLY A 68 2.12 4.79 -18.28
C GLY A 68 1.84 5.96 -17.31
N THR A 69 0.59 6.35 -17.12
CA THR A 69 0.21 7.36 -16.12
C THR A 69 0.52 6.85 -14.70
N VAL A 70 1.19 7.66 -13.89
CA VAL A 70 1.50 7.34 -12.49
C VAL A 70 0.74 8.27 -11.56
N TRP A 71 -0.23 7.72 -10.84
CA TRP A 71 -0.87 8.39 -9.71
C TRP A 71 0.05 8.30 -8.49
N GLY A 72 0.44 9.43 -7.94
CA GLY A 72 1.39 9.48 -6.83
C GLY A 72 2.78 10.00 -7.19
N GLY A 73 3.07 10.20 -8.49
CA GLY A 73 4.29 10.86 -8.97
C GLY A 73 4.03 12.33 -9.28
N SER A 74 4.89 13.26 -8.78
CA SER A 74 4.87 14.71 -9.07
C SER A 74 3.47 15.35 -9.10
N ALA A 75 2.58 14.87 -8.24
CA ALA A 75 1.19 15.27 -8.21
C ALA A 75 1.00 16.48 -7.28
N GLN A 76 0.11 17.40 -7.67
CA GLN A 76 -0.30 18.49 -6.80
C GLN A 76 -1.81 18.40 -6.56
N PRO A 77 -2.27 18.46 -5.31
CA PRO A 77 -3.68 18.41 -5.01
C PRO A 77 -4.37 19.66 -5.54
N SER A 78 -5.47 19.45 -6.25
CA SER A 78 -6.35 20.53 -6.72
C SER A 78 -7.33 20.97 -5.63
N ARG A 79 -7.66 20.04 -4.70
CA ARG A 79 -8.58 20.30 -3.59
C ARG A 79 -8.27 19.40 -2.40
N ILE A 80 -8.27 19.95 -1.21
CA ILE A 80 -8.19 19.22 0.06
C ILE A 80 -9.50 19.44 0.82
N ARG A 81 -10.08 18.34 1.32
CA ARG A 81 -11.26 18.35 2.18
C ARG A 81 -10.97 17.50 3.40
N LYS A 82 -11.50 17.94 4.55
CA LYS A 82 -11.43 17.22 5.83
C LYS A 82 -12.80 17.22 6.46
N GLY A 83 -13.07 16.23 7.28
CA GLY A 83 -14.30 16.15 8.06
C GLY A 83 -14.23 15.06 9.09
N MET A 84 -15.34 14.87 9.79
CA MET A 84 -15.53 13.87 10.83
C MET A 84 -16.82 13.11 10.54
N VAL A 85 -16.80 11.82 10.82
CA VAL A 85 -18.00 10.97 10.91
C VAL A 85 -18.14 10.56 12.36
N ASN A 86 -19.35 10.63 12.90
CA ASN A 86 -19.69 10.15 14.23
C ASN A 86 -21.10 9.56 14.18
N THR A 87 -21.17 8.31 13.75
CA THR A 87 -22.40 7.55 13.55
C THR A 87 -22.29 6.15 14.13
N SER A 88 -23.33 5.37 13.97
CA SER A 88 -23.28 3.94 14.27
C SER A 88 -24.22 3.18 13.33
N PHE A 89 -23.88 1.95 13.03
CA PHE A 89 -24.72 1.08 12.21
C PHE A 89 -25.02 -0.26 12.92
N ALA A 90 -26.15 -0.87 12.55
CA ALA A 90 -26.54 -2.17 13.06
C ALA A 90 -25.80 -3.28 12.28
N THR A 91 -25.37 -4.31 12.99
CA THR A 91 -24.69 -5.45 12.41
C THR A 91 -25.47 -6.72 12.71
N PRO A 92 -26.12 -7.34 11.70
CA PRO A 92 -26.98 -8.51 11.94
C PRO A 92 -26.18 -9.77 12.32
N PHE A 93 -24.92 -9.89 11.93
CA PHE A 93 -24.11 -11.10 12.08
C PHE A 93 -22.80 -10.91 12.85
N TYR A 94 -22.66 -9.82 13.62
CA TYR A 94 -21.45 -9.53 14.38
C TYR A 94 -21.75 -9.62 15.89
N ILE A 95 -20.70 -9.84 16.70
CA ILE A 95 -20.79 -9.93 18.17
C ILE A 95 -21.47 -8.70 18.77
N LYS A 96 -21.18 -7.51 18.23
CA LYS A 96 -21.82 -6.25 18.67
C LYS A 96 -23.04 -5.99 17.82
N LYS A 97 -24.20 -5.80 18.42
CA LYS A 97 -25.46 -5.46 17.74
C LYS A 97 -25.37 -4.11 17.00
N ARG A 98 -24.56 -3.18 17.49
CA ARG A 98 -24.24 -1.88 16.87
C ARG A 98 -22.74 -1.63 16.94
N VAL A 99 -22.19 -1.10 15.85
CA VAL A 99 -20.79 -0.70 15.74
C VAL A 99 -20.74 0.81 15.59
N ALA A 100 -19.90 1.48 16.38
CA ALA A 100 -19.60 2.89 16.19
C ALA A 100 -18.83 3.08 14.90
N ASP A 101 -19.20 4.10 14.13
CA ASP A 101 -18.45 4.57 12.96
C ASP A 101 -18.01 6.01 13.28
N HIS A 102 -16.83 6.11 13.92
CA HIS A 102 -16.30 7.35 14.46
C HIS A 102 -14.86 7.55 14.01
N TYR A 103 -14.64 8.50 13.10
CA TYR A 103 -13.32 8.78 12.54
C TYR A 103 -13.23 10.19 11.97
N ASN A 104 -12.01 10.70 11.87
CA ASN A 104 -11.69 11.86 11.05
C ASN A 104 -11.18 11.41 9.68
N TRP A 105 -11.48 12.18 8.64
CA TRP A 105 -11.08 11.89 7.30
C TRP A 105 -10.46 13.07 6.57
N LEU A 106 -9.60 12.78 5.61
CA LEU A 106 -9.05 13.72 4.64
C LEU A 106 -9.21 13.14 3.24
N ARG A 107 -9.64 13.95 2.28
CA ARG A 107 -9.60 13.62 0.87
C ARG A 107 -8.81 14.69 0.11
N ALA A 108 -7.79 14.24 -0.61
CA ALA A 108 -6.99 15.02 -1.54
C ALA A 108 -7.39 14.65 -2.97
N ASP A 109 -8.00 15.56 -3.71
CA ASP A 109 -8.33 15.39 -5.13
C ASP A 109 -7.19 15.94 -5.99
N PHE A 110 -6.77 15.22 -7.03
CA PHE A 110 -5.67 15.56 -7.94
C PHE A 110 -6.17 15.78 -9.37
N ARG A 111 -5.48 16.66 -10.11
CA ARG A 111 -5.85 16.96 -11.50
C ARG A 111 -5.65 15.80 -12.47
N GLN A 112 -4.81 14.83 -12.10
CA GLN A 112 -4.51 13.62 -12.87
C GLN A 112 -5.64 12.57 -12.87
N GLY A 113 -6.83 12.90 -12.37
CA GLY A 113 -8.00 12.02 -12.42
C GLY A 113 -8.08 11.01 -11.26
N PHE A 114 -7.47 11.31 -10.12
CA PHE A 114 -7.57 10.49 -8.92
C PHE A 114 -7.72 11.33 -7.65
N ALA A 115 -8.10 10.66 -6.58
CA ALA A 115 -8.03 11.18 -5.22
C ALA A 115 -7.40 10.15 -4.29
N ILE A 116 -6.85 10.62 -3.17
CA ILE A 116 -6.48 9.80 -2.03
C ILE A 116 -7.37 10.18 -0.85
N GLU A 117 -7.95 9.19 -0.21
CA GLU A 117 -8.72 9.35 1.03
C GLU A 117 -7.96 8.70 2.18
N LEU A 118 -7.83 9.43 3.28
CA LEU A 118 -7.30 8.94 4.55
C LEU A 118 -8.41 8.91 5.57
N ARG A 119 -8.36 7.94 6.49
CA ARG A 119 -9.18 7.88 7.70
C ARG A 119 -8.31 7.62 8.93
N ALA A 120 -8.66 8.24 10.04
CA ALA A 120 -8.04 8.03 11.34
C ALA A 120 -9.14 7.73 12.37
N TYR A 121 -9.10 6.52 12.91
CA TYR A 121 -9.93 5.98 13.99
C TYR A 121 -9.11 5.96 15.28
N ASP A 122 -9.75 5.78 16.43
CA ASP A 122 -9.06 5.65 17.72
C ASP A 122 -8.27 4.35 17.87
N ASP A 123 -8.50 3.39 16.97
CA ASP A 123 -7.85 2.07 16.92
C ASP A 123 -7.15 1.78 15.57
N GLY A 124 -6.92 2.79 14.74
CA GLY A 124 -6.20 2.57 13.48
C GLY A 124 -6.36 3.67 12.44
N VAL A 125 -5.71 3.42 11.31
CA VAL A 125 -5.75 4.30 10.15
C VAL A 125 -5.98 3.51 8.86
N ALA A 126 -6.46 4.20 7.84
CA ALA A 126 -6.58 3.61 6.51
C ALA A 126 -6.34 4.66 5.42
N TYR A 127 -5.85 4.21 4.25
CA TYR A 127 -5.83 5.01 3.03
C TYR A 127 -6.33 4.21 1.83
N ARG A 128 -6.83 4.91 0.83
CA ARG A 128 -7.14 4.32 -0.49
C ARG A 128 -6.98 5.31 -1.62
N PHE A 129 -6.77 4.80 -2.82
CA PHE A 129 -6.96 5.54 -4.07
C PHE A 129 -8.43 5.54 -4.49
N ILE A 130 -8.83 6.57 -5.22
CA ILE A 130 -10.15 6.70 -5.83
C ILE A 130 -9.96 7.25 -7.24
N SER A 131 -10.49 6.55 -8.25
CA SER A 131 -10.57 7.10 -9.60
C SER A 131 -11.64 8.20 -9.66
N THR A 132 -11.29 9.36 -10.20
CA THR A 132 -12.26 10.44 -10.44
C THR A 132 -12.56 10.61 -11.94
N THR A 133 -12.06 9.70 -12.79
CA THR A 133 -12.31 9.70 -14.24
C THR A 133 -13.62 9.00 -14.60
N ASP A 134 -14.21 9.40 -15.70
CA ASP A 134 -15.42 8.77 -16.26
C ASP A 134 -15.11 7.64 -17.26
N ARG A 135 -13.85 7.21 -17.34
CA ARG A 135 -13.39 6.08 -18.16
C ARG A 135 -12.99 4.89 -17.30
N SER A 136 -13.11 3.70 -17.86
CA SER A 136 -12.50 2.49 -17.28
C SER A 136 -10.99 2.61 -17.34
N LEU A 137 -10.32 1.95 -16.39
CA LEU A 137 -8.87 1.97 -16.22
C LEU A 137 -8.32 0.54 -16.19
N VAL A 138 -7.09 0.40 -16.61
CA VAL A 138 -6.30 -0.82 -16.38
C VAL A 138 -5.14 -0.41 -15.46
N VAL A 139 -5.05 -1.08 -14.32
CA VAL A 139 -3.99 -0.86 -13.33
C VAL A 139 -2.85 -1.81 -13.59
N ALA A 140 -1.73 -1.29 -14.05
CA ALA A 140 -0.54 -2.09 -14.31
C ALA A 140 0.14 -2.55 -13.02
N SER A 141 0.25 -1.65 -12.02
CA SER A 141 0.84 -1.96 -10.72
C SER A 141 0.39 -0.97 -9.65
N GLU A 142 0.49 -1.39 -8.39
CA GLU A 142 0.33 -0.53 -7.22
C GLU A 142 1.60 -0.61 -6.36
N GLU A 143 2.10 0.55 -5.94
CA GLU A 143 3.11 0.68 -4.91
C GLU A 143 2.41 0.94 -3.58
N ALA A 144 2.43 -0.05 -2.71
CA ALA A 144 1.90 -0.03 -1.36
C ALA A 144 2.94 -0.65 -0.43
N GLY A 145 2.86 -0.38 0.86
CA GLY A 145 3.78 -0.96 1.81
C GLY A 145 3.82 -0.19 3.13
N ALA A 146 4.84 -0.50 3.94
CA ALA A 146 5.14 0.20 5.18
C ALA A 146 6.65 0.21 5.43
N ALA A 147 7.20 1.34 5.83
CA ALA A 147 8.55 1.47 6.33
C ALA A 147 8.52 1.73 7.84
N PHE A 148 9.47 1.18 8.57
CA PHE A 148 9.53 1.28 10.02
C PHE A 148 10.80 2.00 10.45
N PRO A 149 10.77 2.78 11.56
CA PRO A 149 11.95 3.49 12.05
C PRO A 149 13.02 2.58 12.63
N GLU A 150 12.62 1.40 13.11
CA GLU A 150 13.48 0.47 13.86
C GLU A 150 13.21 -0.98 13.47
N ASP A 151 14.10 -1.89 13.88
CA ASP A 151 14.00 -3.34 13.64
C ASP A 151 13.06 -3.99 14.67
N TRP A 152 11.78 -3.98 14.40
CA TRP A 152 10.76 -4.51 15.28
C TRP A 152 10.46 -5.99 15.05
N THR A 153 9.85 -6.62 16.03
CA THR A 153 9.35 -7.99 15.92
C THR A 153 8.10 -8.03 15.05
N CYS A 154 8.00 -9.04 14.20
CA CYS A 154 6.83 -9.27 13.37
C CYS A 154 6.35 -10.71 13.39
N TRP A 155 5.04 -10.88 13.21
CA TRP A 155 4.35 -12.16 13.02
C TRP A 155 3.95 -12.23 11.55
N VAL A 156 4.58 -13.14 10.82
CA VAL A 156 4.52 -13.19 9.36
C VAL A 156 3.82 -14.45 8.90
N PRO A 157 2.68 -14.35 8.21
CA PRO A 157 1.98 -15.48 7.62
C PRO A 157 2.56 -15.80 6.23
N TYR A 158 3.74 -16.40 6.20
CA TYR A 158 4.36 -16.76 4.92
C TYR A 158 3.49 -17.73 4.12
N VAL A 159 3.51 -17.55 2.80
CA VAL A 159 2.98 -18.53 1.85
C VAL A 159 3.63 -19.89 2.12
N ARG A 160 2.82 -20.96 2.07
CA ARG A 160 3.27 -22.32 2.32
C ARG A 160 4.32 -22.75 1.27
N ASP A 161 5.32 -23.51 1.72
CA ASP A 161 6.21 -24.26 0.85
C ASP A 161 5.46 -25.46 0.27
N CYS A 162 5.69 -25.82 -0.98
CA CYS A 162 4.94 -26.89 -1.64
C CYS A 162 5.07 -28.24 -0.94
N ASP A 163 6.25 -28.57 -0.40
CA ASP A 163 6.54 -29.86 0.23
C ASP A 163 7.18 -29.70 1.61
N GLY A 164 7.19 -28.49 2.17
CA GLY A 164 7.88 -28.20 3.43
C GLY A 164 9.40 -28.19 3.32
N THR A 165 9.96 -28.39 2.15
CA THR A 165 11.41 -28.49 1.90
C THR A 165 11.94 -27.50 0.86
N GLU A 166 11.11 -27.01 -0.04
CA GLU A 166 11.51 -26.03 -1.07
C GLU A 166 10.59 -24.83 -1.12
N ILE A 167 11.18 -23.65 -1.29
CA ILE A 167 10.44 -22.43 -1.55
C ILE A 167 9.99 -22.45 -3.01
N VAL A 168 8.67 -22.40 -3.25
CA VAL A 168 8.13 -22.31 -4.61
C VAL A 168 8.57 -21.03 -5.31
N PRO A 169 8.76 -21.06 -6.64
CA PRO A 169 9.06 -19.88 -7.41
C PRO A 169 8.07 -18.75 -7.11
N TYR A 170 8.56 -17.52 -7.05
CA TYR A 170 7.79 -16.33 -6.63
C TYR A 170 6.42 -16.21 -7.31
N GLY A 171 6.35 -16.39 -8.64
CA GLY A 171 5.08 -16.32 -9.38
C GLY A 171 4.10 -17.47 -9.07
N SER A 172 4.58 -18.60 -8.53
CA SER A 172 3.72 -19.71 -8.12
C SER A 172 3.15 -19.54 -6.71
N GLN A 173 3.71 -18.64 -5.91
CA GLN A 173 3.24 -18.39 -4.53
C GLN A 173 1.83 -17.82 -4.49
N PHE A 174 1.36 -17.15 -5.55
CA PHE A 174 -0.03 -16.70 -5.66
C PHE A 174 -1.07 -17.83 -5.82
N LYS A 175 -0.61 -19.06 -6.06
CA LYS A 175 -1.47 -20.25 -6.28
C LYS A 175 -1.55 -21.15 -5.04
N THR A 176 -0.97 -20.74 -3.92
CA THR A 176 -0.95 -21.54 -2.70
C THR A 176 -1.95 -21.00 -1.68
N SER A 177 -2.39 -21.88 -0.76
CA SER A 177 -3.22 -21.50 0.39
C SER A 177 -2.35 -21.08 1.58
N PHE A 178 -2.97 -20.40 2.56
CA PHE A 178 -2.35 -20.14 3.85
C PHE A 178 -2.90 -21.16 4.88
N GLU A 179 -2.07 -22.11 5.25
CA GLU A 179 -2.40 -23.13 6.27
C GLU A 179 -1.23 -23.36 7.24
N ASN A 180 -0.31 -22.39 7.32
CA ASN A 180 0.89 -22.44 8.15
C ASN A 180 0.72 -21.70 9.47
N LEU A 181 1.60 -22.01 10.44
CA LEU A 181 1.78 -21.17 11.61
C LEU A 181 2.47 -19.86 11.23
N TYR A 182 2.17 -18.80 11.97
CA TYR A 182 2.89 -17.53 11.82
C TYR A 182 4.36 -17.72 12.22
N THR A 183 5.26 -17.18 11.40
CA THR A 183 6.68 -17.07 11.73
C THR A 183 6.90 -15.80 12.56
N VAL A 184 7.53 -15.94 13.73
CA VAL A 184 7.92 -14.80 14.57
C VAL A 184 9.38 -14.48 14.31
N THR A 185 9.66 -13.25 13.89
CA THR A 185 11.02 -12.83 13.51
C THR A 185 11.19 -11.31 13.63
N ARG A 186 12.38 -10.78 13.40
CA ARG A 186 12.64 -9.34 13.23
C ARG A 186 12.43 -8.92 11.77
N LEU A 187 12.06 -7.66 11.54
CA LEU A 187 11.89 -7.10 10.18
C LEU A 187 13.14 -7.28 9.32
N SER A 188 14.33 -7.11 9.88
CA SER A 188 15.62 -7.30 9.20
C SER A 188 15.94 -8.74 8.81
N LYS A 189 15.16 -9.70 9.33
CA LYS A 189 15.36 -11.14 9.13
C LYS A 189 14.26 -11.77 8.27
N LEU A 190 13.39 -10.96 7.69
CA LEU A 190 12.37 -11.42 6.77
C LEU A 190 13.02 -12.06 5.53
N ASP A 191 12.37 -13.10 5.01
CA ASP A 191 12.82 -13.79 3.81
C ASP A 191 12.38 -13.03 2.54
N PRO A 192 13.30 -12.48 1.73
CA PRO A 192 12.96 -11.76 0.52
C PRO A 192 12.43 -12.66 -0.62
N ALA A 193 12.61 -13.97 -0.54
CA ALA A 193 12.12 -14.92 -1.54
C ALA A 193 10.64 -15.30 -1.30
N ARG A 194 10.07 -14.96 -0.14
CA ARG A 194 8.72 -15.40 0.24
C ARG A 194 7.72 -14.26 0.28
N LEU A 195 6.50 -14.56 -0.17
CA LEU A 195 5.32 -13.72 0.06
C LEU A 195 4.72 -14.04 1.42
N ALA A 196 4.11 -13.03 2.02
CA ALA A 196 3.31 -13.15 3.23
C ALA A 196 1.88 -12.70 2.96
N PHE A 197 0.90 -13.45 3.49
CA PHE A 197 -0.50 -13.06 3.46
C PHE A 197 -0.79 -11.90 4.42
N LEU A 198 -2.02 -11.43 4.42
CA LEU A 198 -2.60 -10.57 5.43
C LEU A 198 -3.56 -11.38 6.33
N PRO A 199 -3.75 -11.03 7.61
CA PRO A 199 -3.10 -9.90 8.30
C PRO A 199 -1.66 -10.21 8.71
N LEU A 200 -0.79 -9.19 8.68
CA LEU A 200 0.58 -9.26 9.19
C LEU A 200 0.71 -8.28 10.38
N VAL A 201 1.36 -8.72 11.46
CA VAL A 201 1.51 -7.89 12.67
C VAL A 201 2.97 -7.52 12.87
N VAL A 202 3.20 -6.24 13.18
CA VAL A 202 4.50 -5.70 13.62
C VAL A 202 4.32 -5.09 15.00
N ALA A 203 5.18 -5.43 15.94
CA ALA A 203 5.17 -4.89 17.30
C ALA A 203 6.44 -4.10 17.58
N ALA A 204 6.25 -2.83 17.91
CA ALA A 204 7.32 -1.99 18.42
C ALA A 204 7.77 -2.46 19.82
N ASP A 205 9.02 -2.20 20.17
CA ASP A 205 9.60 -2.69 21.43
C ASP A 205 8.98 -2.01 22.68
N ASP A 206 8.24 -0.91 22.52
CA ASP A 206 7.46 -0.24 23.57
C ASP A 206 6.04 -0.80 23.76
N GLY A 207 5.64 -1.79 22.96
CA GLY A 207 4.37 -2.49 23.08
C GLY A 207 3.31 -2.10 22.06
N VAL A 208 3.48 -1.01 21.29
CA VAL A 208 2.54 -0.67 20.20
C VAL A 208 2.56 -1.75 19.13
N LYS A 209 1.38 -2.23 18.75
CA LYS A 209 1.20 -3.25 17.72
C LYS A 209 0.48 -2.67 16.50
N LEU A 210 0.98 -3.00 15.32
CA LEU A 210 0.45 -2.59 14.03
C LEU A 210 0.00 -3.84 13.28
N CYS A 211 -1.28 -3.97 13.01
CA CYS A 211 -1.84 -5.08 12.22
C CYS A 211 -2.25 -4.57 10.85
N PHE A 212 -1.55 -5.00 9.83
CA PHE A 212 -1.79 -4.64 8.43
C PHE A 212 -2.84 -5.55 7.82
N THR A 213 -3.86 -4.97 7.22
CA THR A 213 -4.95 -5.68 6.54
C THR A 213 -5.56 -4.83 5.42
N GLU A 214 -6.62 -5.33 4.81
CA GLU A 214 -7.38 -4.66 3.76
C GLU A 214 -8.86 -4.63 4.10
N ALA A 215 -9.58 -3.68 3.51
CA ALA A 215 -11.03 -3.64 3.56
C ALA A 215 -11.61 -3.19 2.20
N ASP A 216 -12.87 -3.53 1.96
CA ASP A 216 -13.57 -3.22 0.70
C ASP A 216 -12.84 -3.80 -0.53
N LEU A 217 -12.37 -5.03 -0.42
CA LEU A 217 -11.68 -5.76 -1.48
C LEU A 217 -12.69 -6.30 -2.49
N GLN A 218 -12.93 -5.54 -3.55
CA GLN A 218 -13.87 -5.89 -4.62
C GLN A 218 -13.20 -5.71 -5.98
N ALA A 219 -13.28 -6.74 -6.84
CA ALA A 219 -12.73 -6.73 -8.21
C ALA A 219 -11.28 -6.21 -8.30
N TYR A 220 -10.47 -6.50 -7.28
CA TYR A 220 -9.07 -6.11 -7.16
C TYR A 220 -8.28 -7.24 -6.49
N PRO A 221 -7.00 -7.48 -6.85
CA PRO A 221 -6.22 -8.52 -6.18
C PRO A 221 -5.95 -8.17 -4.71
N GLY A 222 -6.04 -9.17 -3.84
CA GLY A 222 -5.57 -9.04 -2.46
C GLY A 222 -4.07 -8.76 -2.41
N MET A 223 -3.66 -7.94 -1.46
CA MET A 223 -2.25 -7.59 -1.26
C MET A 223 -1.52 -8.70 -0.49
N TYR A 224 -0.36 -9.05 -0.97
CA TYR A 224 0.66 -9.78 -0.22
C TYR A 224 1.74 -8.82 0.23
N PHE A 225 2.45 -9.16 1.29
CA PHE A 225 3.69 -8.49 1.62
C PHE A 225 4.91 -9.31 1.20
N ASN A 226 5.98 -8.59 0.86
CA ASN A 226 7.31 -9.12 0.64
C ASN A 226 8.34 -8.19 1.29
N TYR A 227 9.47 -8.76 1.68
CA TYR A 227 10.61 -8.00 2.17
C TYR A 227 11.52 -7.60 1.00
N PRO A 228 11.86 -6.32 0.82
CA PRO A 228 12.71 -5.87 -0.30
C PRO A 228 14.20 -6.23 -0.16
N GLY A 229 14.59 -6.94 0.93
CA GLY A 229 15.97 -7.38 1.16
C GLY A 229 16.86 -6.35 1.87
N GLN A 230 16.33 -5.18 2.24
CA GLN A 230 17.08 -4.14 2.94
C GLN A 230 16.18 -3.26 3.79
N GLY A 231 16.76 -2.68 4.85
CA GLY A 231 16.03 -1.78 5.77
C GLY A 231 14.98 -2.52 6.61
N TYR A 232 14.06 -1.76 7.15
CA TYR A 232 12.92 -2.24 7.95
C TYR A 232 11.64 -1.86 7.22
N SER A 233 11.29 -2.61 6.17
CA SER A 233 10.14 -2.27 5.34
C SER A 233 9.44 -3.50 4.78
N LEU A 234 8.17 -3.33 4.47
CA LEU A 234 7.30 -4.28 3.80
C LEU A 234 6.85 -3.66 2.47
N ARG A 235 6.93 -4.42 1.40
CA ARG A 235 6.48 -4.04 0.06
C ARG A 235 5.23 -4.81 -0.30
N GLY A 236 4.16 -4.10 -0.72
CA GLY A 236 2.95 -4.70 -1.25
C GLY A 236 3.20 -5.36 -2.61
N ILE A 237 2.68 -6.56 -2.77
CA ILE A 237 2.77 -7.35 -4.00
C ILE A 237 1.37 -7.82 -4.37
N PHE A 238 1.06 -7.78 -5.66
CA PHE A 238 -0.25 -8.10 -6.20
C PHE A 238 -0.13 -9.18 -7.26
N ALA A 239 -1.05 -10.15 -7.24
CA ALA A 239 -1.13 -11.15 -8.28
C ALA A 239 -1.48 -10.48 -9.62
N PRO A 240 -0.89 -10.93 -10.74
CA PRO A 240 -1.30 -10.50 -12.07
C PRO A 240 -2.74 -10.88 -12.36
N TYR A 241 -3.41 -10.10 -13.22
CA TYR A 241 -4.81 -10.34 -13.61
C TYR A 241 -4.95 -11.68 -14.34
N PRO A 242 -5.92 -12.54 -13.96
CA PRO A 242 -6.17 -13.79 -14.65
C PRO A 242 -6.72 -13.52 -16.06
N LYS A 243 -5.99 -13.99 -17.08
CA LYS A 243 -6.37 -13.87 -18.48
C LYS A 243 -7.23 -15.03 -18.94
N ARG A 244 -6.83 -16.25 -18.57
CA ARG A 244 -7.56 -17.48 -18.87
C ARG A 244 -7.63 -18.35 -17.63
N THR A 245 -8.82 -18.87 -17.35
CA THR A 245 -9.09 -19.77 -16.22
C THR A 245 -9.89 -20.97 -16.67
N HIS A 246 -9.82 -22.05 -15.89
CA HIS A 246 -10.71 -23.20 -16.00
C HIS A 246 -11.16 -23.64 -14.60
N ASP A 247 -12.27 -24.37 -14.54
CA ASP A 247 -12.73 -25.01 -13.31
C ASP A 247 -11.80 -26.16 -12.97
N GLY A 248 -11.29 -26.22 -11.75
CA GLY A 248 -10.31 -27.20 -11.32
C GLY A 248 -10.09 -27.19 -9.81
N GLY A 249 -8.91 -27.63 -9.38
CA GLY A 249 -8.58 -27.74 -7.97
C GLY A 249 -9.36 -28.85 -7.27
N HIS A 250 -9.60 -28.68 -5.96
CA HIS A 250 -10.32 -29.67 -5.16
C HIS A 250 -11.80 -29.72 -5.59
N ASP A 251 -12.26 -30.89 -6.04
CA ASP A 251 -13.61 -31.15 -6.53
C ASP A 251 -14.10 -30.19 -7.65
N ASN A 252 -13.20 -29.62 -8.45
CA ASN A 252 -13.48 -28.61 -9.47
C ASN A 252 -14.22 -27.37 -8.96
N LEU A 253 -14.04 -27.02 -7.69
CA LEU A 253 -14.67 -25.85 -7.05
C LEU A 253 -13.82 -24.59 -7.13
N GLN A 254 -12.65 -24.67 -7.77
CA GLN A 254 -11.70 -23.56 -7.84
C GLN A 254 -11.53 -23.08 -9.29
N ASN A 255 -11.42 -21.77 -9.47
CA ASN A 255 -10.95 -21.18 -10.72
C ASN A 255 -9.41 -21.24 -10.75
N VAL A 256 -8.88 -22.17 -11.55
CA VAL A 256 -7.44 -22.32 -11.77
C VAL A 256 -6.99 -21.37 -12.89
N VAL A 257 -5.98 -20.58 -12.65
CA VAL A 257 -5.46 -19.62 -13.62
C VAL A 257 -4.42 -20.30 -14.51
N ASP A 258 -4.68 -20.35 -15.81
CA ASP A 258 -3.77 -20.88 -16.84
C ASP A 258 -2.81 -19.82 -17.38
N GLU A 259 -3.33 -18.62 -17.62
CA GLU A 259 -2.58 -17.50 -18.16
C GLU A 259 -2.89 -16.22 -17.39
N TYR A 260 -1.87 -15.39 -17.26
CA TYR A 260 -1.99 -14.06 -16.65
C TYR A 260 -1.75 -12.97 -17.70
N ASP A 261 -2.40 -11.83 -17.51
CA ASP A 261 -2.08 -10.58 -18.16
C ASP A 261 -0.87 -9.90 -17.46
N ASN A 262 -0.33 -8.85 -18.10
CA ASN A 262 0.79 -8.07 -17.56
C ASN A 262 0.35 -6.87 -16.70
N PHE A 263 -0.88 -6.87 -16.20
CA PHE A 263 -1.47 -5.89 -15.30
C PHE A 263 -2.18 -6.58 -14.15
N ILE A 264 -2.59 -5.82 -13.12
CA ILE A 264 -3.16 -6.40 -11.89
C ILE A 264 -4.68 -6.27 -11.78
N ALA A 265 -5.29 -5.24 -12.40
CA ALA A 265 -6.73 -5.04 -12.32
C ALA A 265 -7.31 -4.25 -13.49
N LYS A 266 -8.60 -4.49 -13.76
CA LYS A 266 -9.48 -3.63 -14.57
C LYS A 266 -10.46 -2.94 -13.64
N ALA A 267 -10.56 -1.62 -13.73
CA ALA A 267 -11.40 -0.82 -12.86
C ALA A 267 -12.48 -0.08 -13.67
N ALA A 268 -13.70 -0.08 -13.16
CA ALA A 268 -14.79 0.70 -13.72
C ALA A 268 -14.54 2.22 -13.52
N PRO A 269 -15.26 3.10 -14.25
CA PRO A 269 -15.23 4.53 -13.98
C PRO A 269 -15.54 4.84 -12.52
N ARG A 270 -14.86 5.84 -11.95
CA ARG A 270 -15.08 6.32 -10.57
C ARG A 270 -14.96 5.25 -9.47
N THR A 271 -14.17 4.19 -9.71
CA THR A 271 -13.91 3.12 -8.75
C THR A 271 -13.20 3.67 -7.51
N SER A 272 -13.64 3.26 -6.33
CA SER A 272 -12.86 3.31 -5.09
C SER A 272 -12.07 2.01 -4.97
N PHE A 273 -10.75 2.13 -4.83
CA PHE A 273 -9.87 0.97 -4.63
C PHE A 273 -9.91 0.50 -3.17
N PRO A 274 -9.44 -0.72 -2.88
CA PRO A 274 -9.45 -1.24 -1.52
C PRO A 274 -8.72 -0.33 -0.52
N TRP A 275 -9.20 -0.34 0.71
CA TRP A 275 -8.51 0.30 1.82
C TRP A 275 -7.25 -0.48 2.21
N ARG A 276 -6.15 0.21 2.35
CA ARG A 276 -4.95 -0.26 3.04
C ARG A 276 -5.09 0.17 4.49
N THR A 277 -5.30 -0.80 5.36
CA THR A 277 -5.71 -0.59 6.75
C THR A 277 -4.61 -1.02 7.72
N ILE A 278 -4.38 -0.21 8.74
CA ILE A 278 -3.47 -0.50 9.84
C ILE A 278 -4.26 -0.37 11.14
N LEU A 279 -4.57 -1.48 11.78
CA LEU A 279 -5.11 -1.50 13.13
C LEU A 279 -3.97 -1.27 14.12
N ILE A 280 -4.21 -0.49 15.17
CA ILE A 280 -3.20 -0.04 16.13
C ILE A 280 -3.70 -0.32 17.55
N ALA A 281 -2.88 -1.00 18.37
CA ALA A 281 -3.19 -1.38 19.74
C ALA A 281 -1.96 -1.23 20.64
#